data_a323b1803872a86c027c3ae9c429c947
#
_entry.id   a323b1803872a86c027c3ae9c429c947
#
_cell.length_a   1.000
_cell.length_b   1.000
_cell.length_c   1.000
_cell.angle_alpha   90.00
_cell.angle_beta   90.00
_cell.angle_gamma   90.00
#
_symmetry.space_group_name_H-M   'P 1'
#
loop_
_entity.id
_entity.type
_entity.pdbx_description
1 polymer ?
#
loop_
_entity_poly.entity_id
_entity_poly.type
_entity_poly.pdbx_seq_one_letter_code
_entity_poly.pdbx_strand_id
1 'polypeptide(L)'
;MMYVVSYDISSDRLRGKAAKILEGYGIRIQYSVFECRLTEKKYKELYGKLLELMAGAKEGSIRFYSICGNCEDKILTIGQVASMTEQATAPVIVI
;
A
#
# COMPACT_ATOMS: atom_id res chain seq x y z
N MET A 1 -8.06 5.65 -8.68
CA MET A 1 -7.02 4.72 -9.14
C MET A 1 -6.41 3.99 -7.97
N MET A 2 -6.01 2.77 -8.16
CA MET A 2 -5.40 2.01 -7.09
C MET A 2 -3.88 2.05 -7.18
N TYR A 3 -3.25 2.18 -6.03
CA TYR A 3 -1.80 2.14 -5.92
C TYR A 3 -1.42 1.05 -4.95
N VAL A 4 -0.41 0.27 -5.33
CA VAL A 4 0.17 -0.70 -4.42
C VAL A 4 1.46 -0.08 -3.90
N VAL A 5 1.57 0.02 -2.59
CA VAL A 5 2.73 0.62 -1.96
C VAL A 5 3.45 -0.45 -1.17
N SER A 6 4.71 -0.63 -1.47
CA SER A 6 5.52 -1.65 -0.84
C SER A 6 6.77 -0.98 -0.26
N TYR A 7 7.18 -1.38 0.92
CA TYR A 7 8.38 -0.79 1.50
C TYR A 7 9.31 -1.87 2.03
N ASP A 8 10.59 -1.52 2.01
CA ASP A 8 11.65 -2.38 2.52
C ASP A 8 12.53 -1.49 3.39
N ILE A 9 12.25 -1.49 4.68
CA ILE A 9 12.89 -0.58 5.64
C ILE A 9 13.36 -1.40 6.82
N SER A 10 14.66 -1.39 7.08
CA SER A 10 15.22 -2.15 8.18
C SER A 10 14.97 -1.50 9.54
N SER A 11 14.96 -0.18 9.57
CA SER A 11 14.76 0.53 10.82
C SER A 11 13.36 0.29 11.35
N ASP A 12 13.25 -0.26 12.54
CA ASP A 12 11.97 -0.51 13.16
C ASP A 12 11.16 0.77 13.32
N ARG A 13 11.84 1.84 13.68
CA ARG A 13 11.17 3.12 13.89
C ARG A 13 10.59 3.68 12.60
N LEU A 14 11.39 3.69 11.55
CA LEU A 14 10.94 4.21 10.27
C LEU A 14 9.87 3.32 9.68
N ARG A 15 10.06 2.01 9.80
CA ARG A 15 9.08 1.05 9.26
C ARG A 15 7.72 1.24 9.94
N GLY A 16 7.72 1.41 11.25
CA GLY A 16 6.50 1.65 11.98
C GLY A 16 5.81 2.94 11.58
N LYS A 17 6.60 3.98 11.35
CA LYS A 17 6.04 5.25 10.93
C LYS A 17 5.46 5.19 9.53
N ALA A 18 6.15 4.48 8.63
CA ALA A 18 5.64 4.31 7.28
C ALA A 18 4.31 3.57 7.30
N ALA A 19 4.25 2.49 8.08
CA ALA A 19 3.01 1.72 8.18
C ALA A 19 1.87 2.59 8.73
N LYS A 20 2.17 3.39 9.73
CA LYS A 20 1.13 4.23 10.33
C LYS A 20 0.60 5.26 9.34
N ILE A 21 1.47 5.85 8.55
CA ILE A 21 1.04 6.78 7.52
C ILE A 21 0.16 6.05 6.51
N LEU A 22 0.61 4.89 6.05
CA LEU A 22 -0.13 4.14 5.03
C LEU A 22 -1.48 3.66 5.52
N GLU A 23 -1.61 3.36 6.81
CA GLU A 23 -2.89 2.97 7.37
C GLU A 23 -3.95 4.04 7.21
N GLY A 24 -3.54 5.28 7.11
CA GLY A 24 -4.49 6.37 6.88
C GLY A 24 -4.91 6.50 5.42
N TYR A 25 -4.31 5.75 4.50
CA TYR A 25 -4.59 5.89 3.08
C TYR A 25 -5.02 4.60 2.41
N GLY A 26 -4.86 3.47 3.06
CA GLY A 26 -5.18 2.22 2.40
C GLY A 26 -5.24 1.05 3.37
N ILE A 27 -5.22 -0.13 2.79
CA ILE A 27 -5.42 -1.36 3.52
C ILE A 27 -4.16 -2.20 3.42
N ARG A 28 -3.70 -2.69 4.55
CA ARG A 28 -2.53 -3.57 4.58
C ARG A 28 -2.92 -4.93 4.02
N ILE A 29 -2.20 -5.36 3.00
CA ILE A 29 -2.46 -6.64 2.36
C ILE A 29 -1.46 -7.68 2.85
N GLN A 30 -0.22 -7.28 2.97
CA GLN A 30 0.83 -8.12 3.49
C GLN A 30 1.68 -7.27 4.41
N TYR A 31 2.65 -7.90 5.02
CA TYR A 31 3.46 -7.28 6.05
C TYR A 31 3.91 -5.87 5.70
N SER A 32 4.42 -5.68 4.51
CA SER A 32 4.93 -4.38 4.08
C SER A 32 4.32 -3.94 2.76
N VAL A 33 3.07 -4.33 2.51
CA VAL A 33 2.39 -4.02 1.27
C VAL A 33 1.00 -3.50 1.57
N PHE A 34 0.68 -2.34 0.99
CA PHE A 34 -0.63 -1.71 1.16
C PHE A 34 -1.27 -1.49 -0.20
N GLU A 35 -2.59 -1.62 -0.23
CA GLU A 35 -3.37 -1.23 -1.40
C GLU A 35 -4.13 0.04 -1.04
N CYS A 36 -3.95 1.07 -1.84
CA CYS A 36 -4.51 2.39 -1.56
C CYS A 36 -5.32 2.87 -2.75
N ARG A 37 -6.63 3.06 -2.56
CA ARG A 37 -7.47 3.63 -3.60
C ARG A 37 -7.53 5.12 -3.37
N LEU A 38 -6.91 5.88 -4.26
CA LEU A 38 -6.71 7.30 -4.01
C LEU A 38 -7.03 8.13 -5.22
N THR A 39 -7.56 9.32 -4.97
CA THR A 39 -7.59 10.35 -5.99
C THR A 39 -6.17 10.83 -6.22
N GLU A 40 -5.97 11.55 -7.29
CA GLU A 40 -4.65 12.09 -7.58
C GLU A 40 -4.16 13.00 -6.46
N LYS A 41 -5.08 13.77 -5.90
CA LYS A 41 -4.73 14.67 -4.80
C LYS A 41 -4.25 13.89 -3.59
N LYS A 42 -4.98 12.84 -3.22
CA LYS A 42 -4.59 12.04 -2.07
C LYS A 42 -3.31 11.28 -2.32
N TYR A 43 -3.10 10.84 -3.53
CA TYR A 43 -1.86 10.17 -3.89
C TYR A 43 -0.67 11.10 -3.68
N LYS A 44 -0.79 12.33 -4.14
CA LYS A 44 0.30 13.29 -3.97
C LYS A 44 0.54 13.59 -2.50
N GLU A 45 -0.52 13.62 -1.71
CA GLU A 45 -0.41 13.83 -0.27
C GLU A 45 0.39 12.69 0.37
N LEU A 46 0.00 11.48 0.06
CA LEU A 46 0.68 10.30 0.60
C LEU A 46 2.14 10.26 0.17
N TYR A 47 2.38 10.49 -1.10
CA TYR A 47 3.73 10.48 -1.64
C TYR A 47 4.60 11.49 -0.90
N GLY A 48 4.06 12.70 -0.69
CA GLY A 48 4.81 13.74 0.01
C GLY A 48 5.14 13.36 1.45
N LYS A 49 4.19 12.75 2.14
CA LYS A 49 4.42 12.34 3.52
C LYS A 49 5.50 11.26 3.61
N LEU A 50 5.46 10.30 2.71
CA LEU A 50 6.46 9.23 2.74
C LEU A 50 7.83 9.73 2.28
N LEU A 51 7.83 10.65 1.32
CA LEU A 51 9.07 11.25 0.88
C LEU A 51 9.74 11.99 2.03
N GLU A 52 8.94 12.75 2.78
CA GLU A 52 9.46 13.48 3.92
C GLU A 52 9.97 12.53 5.00
N LEU A 53 9.25 11.47 5.24
CA LEU A 53 9.67 10.48 6.23
C LEU A 53 11.02 9.88 5.90
N MET A 54 11.24 9.62 4.61
CA MET A 54 12.47 8.96 4.17
C MET A 54 13.62 9.93 3.90
N ALA A 55 13.35 11.22 3.97
CA ALA A 55 14.42 12.20 3.79
C ALA A 55 15.45 12.00 4.88
N GLY A 56 16.68 11.84 4.52
CA GLY A 56 17.76 11.63 5.49
C GLY A 56 17.93 10.19 5.92
N ALA A 57 17.07 9.28 5.49
CA ALA A 57 17.24 7.88 5.79
C ALA A 57 18.44 7.36 5.02
N LYS A 58 19.22 6.52 5.69
CA LYS A 58 20.46 6.01 5.08
C LYS A 58 20.21 4.73 4.30
N GLU A 59 19.10 4.09 4.50
CA GLU A 59 18.77 2.88 3.76
C GLU A 59 17.26 2.73 3.76
N GLY A 60 16.79 1.82 2.93
CA GLY A 60 15.36 1.58 2.82
C GLY A 60 14.79 2.17 1.55
N SER A 61 13.66 1.63 1.15
CA SER A 61 13.00 2.10 -0.07
C SER A 61 11.50 1.92 0.07
N ILE A 62 10.77 2.74 -0.69
CA ILE A 62 9.33 2.63 -0.79
C ILE A 62 9.00 2.66 -2.27
N ARG A 63 8.19 1.72 -2.72
CA ARG A 63 7.79 1.63 -4.12
C ARG A 63 6.30 1.84 -4.27
N PHE A 64 5.94 2.59 -5.29
CA PHE A 64 4.55 2.83 -5.62
C PHE A 64 4.27 2.24 -6.99
N TYR A 65 3.25 1.41 -7.08
CA TYR A 65 2.82 0.82 -8.34
C TYR A 65 1.42 1.34 -8.63
N SER A 66 1.25 1.95 -9.79
CA SER A 66 -0.06 2.44 -10.22
C SER A 66 -0.78 1.33 -10.97
N ILE A 67 -1.98 1.01 -10.55
CA ILE A 67 -2.77 -0.05 -11.17
C ILE A 67 -3.97 0.61 -11.83
N CYS A 68 -4.03 0.56 -13.14
CA CYS A 68 -5.15 1.17 -13.84
C CYS A 68 -6.43 0.34 -13.62
N GLY A 69 -7.58 0.92 -13.98
CA GLY A 69 -8.84 0.28 -13.73
C GLY A 69 -8.95 -1.11 -14.35
N ASN A 70 -8.51 -1.24 -15.58
CA ASN A 70 -8.54 -2.54 -16.25
C ASN A 70 -7.67 -3.57 -15.55
N CYS A 71 -6.52 -3.13 -15.07
CA CYS A 71 -5.60 -4.04 -14.40
C CYS A 71 -6.09 -4.38 -13.00
N GLU A 72 -6.76 -3.44 -12.37
CA GLU A 72 -7.29 -3.68 -11.04
C GLU A 72 -8.28 -4.84 -11.04
N ASP A 73 -9.09 -4.93 -12.09
CA ASP A 73 -10.07 -5.99 -12.21
C ASP A 73 -9.43 -7.36 -12.42
N LYS A 74 -8.14 -7.38 -12.71
CA LYS A 74 -7.43 -8.62 -12.97
C LYS A 74 -6.63 -9.11 -11.78
N ILE A 75 -6.73 -8.43 -10.65
CA ILE A 75 -6.02 -8.86 -9.45
C ILE A 75 -6.70 -10.09 -8.90
N LEU A 76 -5.91 -11.12 -8.69
CA LEU A 76 -6.40 -12.38 -8.15
C LEU A 76 -5.67 -12.68 -6.85
N THR A 77 -6.38 -13.24 -5.91
CA THR A 77 -5.81 -13.57 -4.61
C THR A 77 -6.02 -15.04 -4.33
N ILE A 78 -4.95 -15.68 -3.92
CA ILE A 78 -5.01 -17.06 -3.44
C ILE A 78 -4.68 -17.03 -1.97
N GLY A 79 -5.52 -17.64 -1.17
CA GLY A 79 -5.35 -17.63 0.27
C GLY A 79 -6.27 -16.62 0.93
N GLN A 80 -5.93 -16.23 2.14
CA GLN A 80 -6.76 -15.31 2.90
C GLN A 80 -6.25 -13.89 2.77
N VAL A 81 -7.19 -12.94 2.66
CA VAL A 81 -6.83 -11.55 2.66
C VAL A 81 -6.90 -11.01 4.06
N ALA A 82 -5.99 -10.10 4.34
CA ALA A 82 -5.86 -9.58 5.68
C ALA A 82 -7.06 -8.76 6.10
N SER A 83 -7.57 -7.98 5.20
CA SER A 83 -8.66 -7.13 5.56
C SER A 83 -9.90 -7.62 4.89
N MET A 84 -11.00 -7.48 5.51
CA MET A 84 -12.04 -8.26 5.21
C MET A 84 -13.21 -7.70 4.62
N THR A 85 -13.80 -6.88 5.27
CA THR A 85 -15.12 -6.52 4.88
C THR A 85 -15.17 -5.84 3.58
N GLU A 86 -14.22 -5.05 3.35
CA GLU A 86 -14.21 -4.30 2.12
C GLU A 86 -13.99 -5.20 0.98
N GLN A 87 -13.50 -6.34 1.27
CA GLN A 87 -13.18 -7.29 0.24
C GLN A 87 -14.37 -8.00 -0.29
N ALA A 88 -15.50 -7.74 0.27
CA ALA A 88 -16.70 -8.44 -0.14
C ALA A 88 -16.93 -8.31 -1.63
N THR A 89 -16.48 -7.24 -2.23
CA THR A 89 -16.68 -7.05 -3.65
C THR A 89 -15.52 -7.49 -4.49
N ALA A 90 -14.42 -7.86 -3.87
CA ALA A 90 -13.23 -8.24 -4.62
C ALA A 90 -13.26 -9.74 -4.88
N PRO A 91 -12.87 -10.16 -6.07
CA PRO A 91 -12.80 -11.60 -6.32
C PRO A 91 -11.64 -12.17 -5.55
N VAL A 92 -11.95 -13.13 -4.70
CA VAL A 92 -10.95 -13.84 -3.94
C VAL A 92 -11.04 -15.30 -4.35
N ILE A 93 -9.96 -15.80 -4.89
CA ILE A 93 -9.90 -17.20 -5.28
C ILE A 93 -9.03 -17.89 -4.26
N VAL A 94 -9.64 -18.79 -3.52
CA VAL A 94 -8.94 -19.58 -2.52
C VAL A 94 -8.82 -20.97 -3.10
N ILE A 95 -7.63 -21.36 -3.37
CA ILE A 95 -7.35 -22.66 -3.97
C ILE A 95 -6.62 -23.54 -2.98
#